data_43e0809e5190c90b1ef10924fa8979df
#
_entry.id   43e0809e5190c90b1ef10924fa8979df
#
_cell.length_a   1.000
_cell.length_b   1.000
_cell.length_c   1.000
_cell.angle_alpha   90.00
_cell.angle_beta   90.00
_cell.angle_gamma   90.00
#
_symmetry.space_group_name_H-M   'P 1'
#
loop_
_entity.id
_entity.type
_entity.pdbx_description
1 polymer ?
#
loop_
_entity_poly.entity_id
_entity_poly.type
_entity_poly.pdbx_seq_one_letter_code
_entity_poly.pdbx_strand_id
1 'polypeptide(L)'
;MQHVFIIGSRGLPAKYGGFETFVQQLVSHQESKNIHYHVASLSDTSHQEHSAYLGADCFTINPPQLGPARVIAYDMMAISYALRLVKDQQMQSPIFYILGNTIGGFIAPFAKKIKDVGGVLFVNPDGLEWKRAKWPKPVQAYLKHAEKAMAKQATLIIADNEGIEDYIQSAYPGTKTTFIAYGTDLSQTSLTSQSEQVRQAFANWSIREKDYYLIIGRFVPENNYATAIKEFMKSSTQRDLVIVANHEGSAYFQKLKEETGFERDARIKFIGTVYDQDLLKYLRQECRAYIHGHEVGGTNPSLLEALAQTNENLVLGVDFNRKVAQNGARYWTKESGNLTQLINQIDGQAEAVELGQIAKEHMRMDYTWEKIVQQYEELFLHER
;
A
#
# COMPACT_ATOMS: atom_id res chain seq x y z
N MET A 1 -18.68 11.26 21.63
CA MET A 1 -17.35 11.23 21.00
C MET A 1 -16.94 9.78 20.87
N GLN A 2 -16.69 9.29 19.66
CA GLN A 2 -16.17 7.95 19.40
C GLN A 2 -14.65 8.00 19.45
N HIS A 3 -14.02 7.23 20.33
CA HIS A 3 -12.57 7.15 20.43
C HIS A 3 -12.06 5.95 19.61
N VAL A 4 -11.11 6.20 18.70
CA VAL A 4 -10.50 5.19 17.82
C VAL A 4 -9.00 5.16 18.04
N PHE A 5 -8.49 4.07 18.56
CA PHE A 5 -7.06 3.82 18.78
C PHE A 5 -6.49 3.10 17.57
N ILE A 6 -5.58 3.74 16.83
CA ILE A 6 -4.92 3.19 15.65
C ILE A 6 -3.52 2.71 16.04
N ILE A 7 -3.27 1.41 15.88
CA ILE A 7 -2.04 0.72 16.33
C ILE A 7 -1.53 -0.15 15.17
N GLY A 8 -0.21 -0.21 15.00
CA GLY A 8 0.44 -1.02 13.95
C GLY A 8 1.10 -0.19 12.84
N SER A 9 0.88 1.14 12.79
CA SER A 9 1.69 2.06 12.01
C SER A 9 2.91 2.56 12.81
N ARG A 10 3.89 3.16 12.13
CA ARG A 10 5.05 3.79 12.81
C ARG A 10 4.73 5.18 13.34
N GLY A 11 3.51 5.67 13.11
CA GLY A 11 3.01 6.95 13.61
C GLY A 11 2.96 8.07 12.59
N LEU A 12 2.62 9.28 13.06
CA LEU A 12 2.43 10.49 12.28
C LEU A 12 3.46 11.58 12.66
N PRO A 13 3.88 12.44 11.70
CA PRO A 13 3.55 12.39 10.28
C PRO A 13 4.15 11.17 9.56
N ALA A 14 3.51 10.73 8.48
CA ALA A 14 3.99 9.60 7.68
C ALA A 14 5.35 9.92 7.03
N LYS A 15 6.34 9.06 7.27
CA LYS A 15 7.65 9.17 6.62
C LYS A 15 7.80 8.18 5.47
N TYR A 16 7.31 6.96 5.64
CA TYR A 16 7.38 5.89 4.65
C TYR A 16 6.50 4.71 5.11
N GLY A 17 5.70 4.14 4.20
CA GLY A 17 4.92 2.93 4.42
C GLY A 17 3.44 3.10 4.07
N GLY A 18 2.79 2.00 3.71
CA GLY A 18 1.37 2.01 3.31
C GLY A 18 0.45 2.38 4.46
N PHE A 19 0.67 1.79 5.63
CA PHE A 19 -0.13 2.07 6.82
C PHE A 19 0.05 3.51 7.32
N GLU A 20 1.28 4.02 7.33
CA GLU A 20 1.57 5.40 7.72
C GLU A 20 0.86 6.40 6.80
N THR A 21 0.94 6.18 5.49
CA THR A 21 0.24 7.01 4.49
C THR A 21 -1.27 6.92 4.68
N PHE A 22 -1.81 5.72 4.85
CA PHE A 22 -3.24 5.52 5.11
C PHE A 22 -3.71 6.28 6.35
N VAL A 23 -3.02 6.11 7.49
CA VAL A 23 -3.39 6.79 8.75
C VAL A 23 -3.30 8.30 8.62
N GLN A 24 -2.27 8.81 7.91
CA GLN A 24 -2.16 10.24 7.65
C GLN A 24 -3.34 10.76 6.83
N GLN A 25 -3.72 10.04 5.78
CA GLN A 25 -4.86 10.43 4.95
C GLN A 25 -6.19 10.34 5.72
N LEU A 26 -6.36 9.29 6.52
CA LEU A 26 -7.54 9.13 7.39
C LEU A 26 -7.72 10.32 8.33
N VAL A 27 -6.62 10.79 8.93
CA VAL A 27 -6.64 11.94 9.84
C VAL A 27 -6.79 13.26 9.09
N SER A 28 -6.09 13.44 7.96
CA SER A 28 -6.09 14.71 7.21
C SER A 28 -7.40 15.00 6.48
N HIS A 29 -8.18 13.97 6.13
CA HIS A 29 -9.48 14.09 5.47
C HIS A 29 -10.64 13.85 6.44
N GLN A 30 -10.39 13.87 7.76
CA GLN A 30 -11.44 13.70 8.75
C GLN A 30 -12.48 14.81 8.64
N GLU A 31 -13.74 14.44 8.49
CA GLU A 31 -14.89 15.37 8.45
C GLU A 31 -15.69 15.34 9.74
N SER A 32 -15.85 14.16 10.35
CA SER A 32 -16.68 13.99 11.53
C SER A 32 -16.00 14.52 12.81
N LYS A 33 -16.63 15.49 13.46
CA LYS A 33 -16.23 15.96 14.79
C LYS A 33 -16.61 15.00 15.92
N ASN A 34 -17.34 13.93 15.62
CA ASN A 34 -17.77 12.93 16.60
C ASN A 34 -16.76 11.79 16.76
N ILE A 35 -15.67 11.79 16.00
CA ILE A 35 -14.59 10.82 16.09
C ILE A 35 -13.33 11.52 16.62
N HIS A 36 -12.62 10.84 17.51
CA HIS A 36 -11.33 11.27 18.00
C HIS A 36 -10.30 10.16 17.84
N TYR A 37 -9.28 10.42 17.02
CA TYR A 37 -8.22 9.45 16.73
C TYR A 37 -7.09 9.54 17.77
N HIS A 38 -6.64 8.38 18.24
CA HIS A 38 -5.45 8.19 19.06
C HIS A 38 -4.47 7.30 18.28
N VAL A 39 -3.34 7.87 17.86
CA VAL A 39 -2.40 7.18 16.98
C VAL A 39 -1.14 6.79 17.74
N ALA A 40 -0.85 5.48 17.77
CA ALA A 40 0.41 4.99 18.33
C ALA A 40 1.56 5.28 17.36
N SER A 41 2.67 5.78 17.89
CA SER A 41 3.88 6.13 17.15
C SER A 41 5.09 5.39 17.72
N LEU A 42 5.86 4.74 16.84
CA LEU A 42 7.10 4.06 17.21
C LEU A 42 8.20 5.08 17.50
N SER A 43 8.85 4.97 18.66
CA SER A 43 9.95 5.83 19.05
C SER A 43 11.19 5.02 19.44
N ASP A 44 12.35 5.62 19.28
CA ASP A 44 13.63 5.11 19.79
C ASP A 44 14.08 5.84 21.06
N THR A 45 13.32 6.89 21.49
CA THR A 45 13.61 7.64 22.72
C THR A 45 12.89 7.03 23.90
N SER A 46 13.51 7.10 25.09
CA SER A 46 12.93 6.57 26.33
C SER A 46 11.79 7.43 26.89
N HIS A 47 11.67 8.67 26.43
CA HIS A 47 10.59 9.55 26.87
C HIS A 47 9.33 9.26 26.09
N GLN A 48 8.24 9.06 26.83
CA GLN A 48 6.91 8.97 26.26
C GLN A 48 6.45 10.39 25.92
N GLU A 49 6.26 10.65 24.64
CA GLU A 49 5.83 11.94 24.16
C GLU A 49 4.38 11.87 23.70
N HIS A 50 3.64 12.93 23.97
CA HIS A 50 2.32 13.19 23.42
C HIS A 50 2.42 14.37 22.49
N SER A 51 1.83 14.25 21.33
CA SER A 51 1.76 15.32 20.34
C SER A 51 0.39 15.29 19.66
N ALA A 52 0.01 16.43 19.09
CA ALA A 52 -1.18 16.51 18.26
C ALA A 52 -0.76 16.59 16.78
N TYR A 53 -1.46 15.87 15.91
CA TYR A 53 -1.30 15.95 14.47
C TYR A 53 -2.67 16.06 13.81
N LEU A 54 -2.96 17.24 13.21
CA LEU A 54 -4.26 17.52 12.54
C LEU A 54 -5.51 17.13 13.37
N GLY A 55 -5.45 17.29 14.68
CA GLY A 55 -6.55 16.97 15.60
C GLY A 55 -6.50 15.55 16.19
N ALA A 56 -5.65 14.67 15.72
CA ALA A 56 -5.42 13.38 16.35
C ALA A 56 -4.42 13.48 17.50
N ASP A 57 -4.64 12.73 18.57
CA ASP A 57 -3.68 12.54 19.65
C ASP A 57 -2.66 11.46 19.28
N CYS A 58 -1.39 11.83 19.21
CA CYS A 58 -0.30 10.88 18.93
C CYS A 58 0.45 10.58 20.23
N PHE A 59 0.68 9.31 20.52
CA PHE A 59 1.46 8.85 21.68
C PHE A 59 2.60 7.91 21.27
N THR A 60 3.78 8.14 21.84
CA THR A 60 4.96 7.37 21.46
C THR A 60 5.13 6.11 22.32
N ILE A 61 5.56 5.03 21.70
CA ILE A 61 5.91 3.75 22.31
C ILE A 61 7.36 3.42 21.94
N ASN A 62 8.18 3.14 22.94
CA ASN A 62 9.56 2.67 22.75
C ASN A 62 9.67 1.20 23.18
N PRO A 63 9.48 0.26 22.25
CA PRO A 63 9.65 -1.16 22.55
C PRO A 63 11.13 -1.54 22.61
N PRO A 64 11.49 -2.61 23.35
CA PRO A 64 12.85 -3.11 23.40
C PRO A 64 13.34 -3.53 22.01
N GLN A 65 14.67 -3.48 21.81
CA GLN A 65 15.33 -3.83 20.54
C GLN A 65 15.41 -5.35 20.36
N LEU A 66 14.31 -5.98 19.93
CA LEU A 66 14.14 -7.43 19.78
C LEU A 66 14.24 -7.89 18.31
N GLY A 67 14.95 -7.15 17.46
CA GLY A 67 15.01 -7.45 16.04
C GLY A 67 13.59 -7.50 15.41
N PRO A 68 13.26 -8.52 14.62
CA PRO A 68 11.93 -8.64 13.98
C PRO A 68 10.75 -8.69 14.96
N ALA A 69 10.96 -9.18 16.18
CA ALA A 69 9.93 -9.25 17.23
C ALA A 69 9.61 -7.88 17.85
N ARG A 70 10.39 -6.85 17.55
CA ARG A 70 10.17 -5.47 18.02
C ARG A 70 8.77 -4.95 17.66
N VAL A 71 8.27 -5.30 16.48
CA VAL A 71 6.92 -4.90 16.03
C VAL A 71 5.84 -5.49 16.93
N ILE A 72 5.97 -6.77 17.30
CA ILE A 72 5.03 -7.43 18.22
C ILE A 72 5.06 -6.76 19.60
N ALA A 73 6.25 -6.48 20.13
CA ALA A 73 6.40 -5.79 21.40
C ALA A 73 5.79 -4.38 21.36
N TYR A 74 5.99 -3.66 20.25
CA TYR A 74 5.38 -2.36 20.03
C TYR A 74 3.85 -2.42 20.10
N ASP A 75 3.22 -3.30 19.35
CA ASP A 75 1.77 -3.45 19.33
C ASP A 75 1.21 -3.81 20.72
N MET A 76 1.85 -4.77 21.42
CA MET A 76 1.45 -5.16 22.78
C MET A 76 1.52 -3.99 23.77
N MET A 77 2.60 -3.21 23.71
CA MET A 77 2.78 -2.04 24.57
C MET A 77 1.79 -0.94 24.23
N ALA A 78 1.53 -0.68 22.93
CA ALA A 78 0.58 0.30 22.46
C ALA A 78 -0.85 -0.02 22.89
N ILE A 79 -1.29 -1.28 22.75
CA ILE A 79 -2.61 -1.72 23.24
C ILE A 79 -2.69 -1.59 24.76
N SER A 80 -1.63 -1.98 25.49
CA SER A 80 -1.59 -1.86 26.96
C SER A 80 -1.70 -0.41 27.41
N TYR A 81 -1.05 0.49 26.69
CA TYR A 81 -1.13 1.92 26.95
C TYR A 81 -2.53 2.48 26.68
N ALA A 82 -3.09 2.17 25.50
CA ALA A 82 -4.44 2.58 25.11
C ALA A 82 -5.50 2.09 26.12
N LEU A 83 -5.40 0.84 26.60
CA LEU A 83 -6.30 0.30 27.63
C LEU A 83 -6.21 1.04 28.96
N ARG A 84 -5.02 1.54 29.35
CA ARG A 84 -4.87 2.41 30.53
C ARG A 84 -5.57 3.75 30.30
N LEU A 85 -5.30 4.39 29.16
CA LEU A 85 -5.90 5.68 28.81
C LEU A 85 -7.43 5.59 28.80
N VAL A 86 -8.01 4.52 28.23
CA VAL A 86 -9.46 4.27 28.26
C VAL A 86 -10.00 4.24 29.68
N LYS A 87 -9.33 3.55 30.61
CA LYS A 87 -9.74 3.46 32.02
C LYS A 87 -9.60 4.79 32.75
N ASP A 88 -8.46 5.46 32.57
CA ASP A 88 -8.14 6.71 33.29
C ASP A 88 -9.10 7.85 32.86
N GLN A 89 -9.49 7.87 31.60
CA GLN A 89 -10.39 8.88 31.03
C GLN A 89 -11.86 8.41 30.96
N GLN A 90 -12.17 7.19 31.41
CA GLN A 90 -13.52 6.60 31.41
C GLN A 90 -14.19 6.65 30.03
N MET A 91 -13.41 6.40 28.97
CA MET A 91 -13.90 6.39 27.59
C MET A 91 -14.91 5.28 27.37
N GLN A 92 -16.01 5.57 26.69
CA GLN A 92 -17.07 4.63 26.43
C GLN A 92 -16.93 4.01 25.03
N SER A 93 -17.12 2.70 24.94
CA SER A 93 -17.14 1.94 23.68
C SER A 93 -15.97 2.26 22.72
N PRO A 94 -14.68 2.24 23.18
CA PRO A 94 -13.56 2.58 22.32
C PRO A 94 -13.35 1.52 21.23
N ILE A 95 -12.93 1.95 20.05
CA ILE A 95 -12.49 1.08 18.96
C ILE A 95 -10.97 0.94 19.01
N PHE A 96 -10.48 -0.29 18.98
CA PHE A 96 -9.06 -0.60 18.80
C PHE A 96 -8.87 -1.10 17.37
N TYR A 97 -8.31 -0.26 16.50
CA TYR A 97 -8.07 -0.59 15.11
C TYR A 97 -6.60 -0.98 14.92
N ILE A 98 -6.36 -2.27 14.74
CA ILE A 98 -5.02 -2.85 14.60
C ILE A 98 -4.69 -3.03 13.11
N LEU A 99 -3.55 -2.47 12.71
CA LEU A 99 -3.05 -2.55 11.35
C LEU A 99 -2.03 -3.68 11.23
N GLY A 100 -2.39 -4.75 10.53
CA GLY A 100 -1.58 -5.95 10.35
C GLY A 100 -1.89 -7.07 11.36
N ASN A 101 -1.38 -8.26 11.03
CA ASN A 101 -1.68 -9.49 11.76
C ASN A 101 -0.54 -9.95 12.70
N THR A 102 0.58 -9.24 12.73
CA THR A 102 1.83 -9.73 13.35
C THR A 102 1.70 -10.03 14.83
N ILE A 103 0.87 -9.29 15.57
CA ILE A 103 0.59 -9.50 17.00
C ILE A 103 -0.28 -10.75 17.28
N GLY A 104 -0.87 -11.37 16.27
CA GLY A 104 -1.93 -12.36 16.41
C GLY A 104 -1.62 -13.51 17.38
N GLY A 105 -0.35 -13.96 17.46
CA GLY A 105 0.06 -14.97 18.44
C GLY A 105 -0.17 -14.57 19.90
N PHE A 106 -0.36 -13.29 20.19
CA PHE A 106 -0.52 -12.73 21.53
C PHE A 106 -1.83 -11.95 21.71
N ILE A 107 -2.71 -11.89 20.70
CA ILE A 107 -3.88 -11.01 20.70
C ILE A 107 -4.98 -11.43 21.69
N ALA A 108 -5.17 -12.74 21.95
CA ALA A 108 -6.30 -13.24 22.72
C ALA A 108 -6.48 -12.59 24.12
N PRO A 109 -5.44 -12.46 24.97
CA PRO A 109 -5.58 -11.76 26.25
C PRO A 109 -5.89 -10.28 26.10
N PHE A 110 -5.44 -9.62 25.02
CA PHE A 110 -5.75 -8.22 24.73
C PHE A 110 -7.20 -8.07 24.25
N ALA A 111 -7.67 -8.92 23.36
CA ALA A 111 -9.05 -8.93 22.89
C ALA A 111 -10.04 -9.06 24.07
N LYS A 112 -9.71 -9.92 25.05
CA LYS A 112 -10.50 -10.02 26.29
C LYS A 112 -10.51 -8.69 27.06
N LYS A 113 -9.33 -8.08 27.29
CA LYS A 113 -9.23 -6.81 28.02
C LYS A 113 -9.93 -5.65 27.30
N ILE A 114 -9.91 -5.62 25.95
CA ILE A 114 -10.63 -4.65 25.14
C ILE A 114 -12.13 -4.83 25.38
N LYS A 115 -12.63 -6.06 25.35
CA LYS A 115 -14.03 -6.36 25.63
C LYS A 115 -14.43 -6.00 27.08
N ASP A 116 -13.55 -6.25 28.04
CA ASP A 116 -13.79 -5.97 29.48
C ASP A 116 -13.96 -4.45 29.74
N VAL A 117 -13.41 -3.58 28.88
CA VAL A 117 -13.62 -2.11 28.94
C VAL A 117 -14.77 -1.65 28.02
N GLY A 118 -15.57 -2.55 27.48
CA GLY A 118 -16.66 -2.23 26.57
C GLY A 118 -16.21 -1.82 25.15
N GLY A 119 -14.95 -2.09 24.80
CA GLY A 119 -14.39 -1.78 23.49
C GLY A 119 -14.58 -2.90 22.48
N VAL A 120 -14.28 -2.59 21.22
CA VAL A 120 -14.29 -3.52 20.08
C VAL A 120 -12.92 -3.57 19.39
N LEU A 121 -12.59 -4.73 18.82
CA LEU A 121 -11.33 -4.96 18.09
C LEU A 121 -11.60 -4.99 16.60
N PHE A 122 -11.16 -3.98 15.87
CA PHE A 122 -11.13 -3.95 14.41
C PHE A 122 -9.71 -4.26 13.91
N VAL A 123 -9.62 -4.95 12.78
CA VAL A 123 -8.34 -5.40 12.25
C VAL A 123 -8.28 -5.13 10.76
N ASN A 124 -7.22 -4.46 10.30
CA ASN A 124 -6.82 -4.49 8.90
C ASN A 124 -5.84 -5.66 8.73
N PRO A 125 -6.16 -6.70 7.93
CA PRO A 125 -5.33 -7.90 7.84
C PRO A 125 -4.05 -7.70 7.01
N ASP A 126 -3.82 -6.51 6.41
CA ASP A 126 -2.82 -6.30 5.36
C ASP A 126 -3.08 -7.23 4.15
N GLY A 127 -2.12 -7.36 3.27
CA GLY A 127 -2.13 -8.43 2.26
C GLY A 127 -1.72 -9.78 2.87
N LEU A 128 -1.50 -10.76 2.01
CA LEU A 128 -1.09 -12.11 2.42
C LEU A 128 0.40 -12.13 2.84
N GLU A 129 0.74 -11.45 3.95
CA GLU A 129 2.14 -11.26 4.39
C GLU A 129 2.91 -12.59 4.54
N TRP A 130 2.22 -13.66 4.96
CA TRP A 130 2.79 -14.99 5.06
C TRP A 130 3.18 -15.62 3.72
N LYS A 131 2.67 -15.12 2.57
CA LYS A 131 3.06 -15.57 1.23
C LYS A 131 4.33 -14.89 0.70
N ARG A 132 4.79 -13.82 1.35
CA ARG A 132 5.93 -13.06 0.84
C ARG A 132 7.23 -13.84 0.94
N ALA A 133 7.97 -13.89 -0.18
CA ALA A 133 9.20 -14.65 -0.31
C ALA A 133 10.34 -14.16 0.61
N LYS A 134 10.27 -12.95 1.13
CA LYS A 134 11.25 -12.39 2.08
C LYS A 134 11.30 -13.14 3.41
N TRP A 135 10.22 -13.87 3.78
CA TRP A 135 10.14 -14.57 5.04
C TRP A 135 10.57 -16.03 4.94
N PRO A 136 11.43 -16.53 5.85
CA PRO A 136 11.72 -17.96 5.93
C PRO A 136 10.48 -18.75 6.38
N LYS A 137 10.41 -20.03 6.02
CA LYS A 137 9.24 -20.90 6.28
C LYS A 137 8.70 -20.87 7.72
N PRO A 138 9.54 -20.88 8.78
CA PRO A 138 9.01 -20.80 10.15
C PRO A 138 8.28 -19.48 10.44
N VAL A 139 8.78 -18.35 9.87
CA VAL A 139 8.12 -17.04 10.01
C VAL A 139 6.81 -17.02 9.22
N GLN A 140 6.79 -17.59 8.02
CA GLN A 140 5.55 -17.73 7.23
C GLN A 140 4.49 -18.52 8.00
N ALA A 141 4.88 -19.63 8.64
CA ALA A 141 3.99 -20.43 9.47
C ALA A 141 3.46 -19.65 10.68
N TYR A 142 4.32 -18.87 11.35
CA TYR A 142 3.91 -17.98 12.44
C TYR A 142 2.91 -16.92 11.94
N LEU A 143 3.22 -16.23 10.85
CA LEU A 143 2.35 -15.20 10.30
C LEU A 143 0.98 -15.76 9.88
N LYS A 144 0.94 -16.98 9.33
CA LYS A 144 -0.32 -17.66 9.00
C LYS A 144 -1.13 -18.01 10.24
N HIS A 145 -0.45 -18.46 11.32
CA HIS A 145 -1.09 -18.71 12.60
C HIS A 145 -1.60 -17.41 13.24
N ALA A 146 -0.82 -16.34 13.18
CA ALA A 146 -1.17 -15.03 13.69
C ALA A 146 -2.40 -14.47 12.98
N GLU A 147 -2.47 -14.55 11.64
CA GLU A 147 -3.65 -14.16 10.85
C GLU A 147 -4.91 -14.90 11.32
N LYS A 148 -4.83 -16.23 11.49
CA LYS A 148 -5.94 -17.04 12.01
C LYS A 148 -6.39 -16.57 13.40
N ALA A 149 -5.45 -16.25 14.27
CA ALA A 149 -5.75 -15.79 15.63
C ALA A 149 -6.40 -14.41 15.62
N MET A 150 -5.93 -13.49 14.77
CA MET A 150 -6.54 -12.18 14.59
C MET A 150 -7.96 -12.31 14.05
N ALA A 151 -8.17 -13.12 13.00
CA ALA A 151 -9.50 -13.36 12.42
C ALA A 151 -10.49 -13.92 13.47
N LYS A 152 -10.02 -14.79 14.35
CA LYS A 152 -10.86 -15.38 15.44
C LYS A 152 -11.24 -14.37 16.52
N GLN A 153 -10.38 -13.38 16.80
CA GLN A 153 -10.56 -12.44 17.92
C GLN A 153 -11.14 -11.11 17.48
N ALA A 154 -11.06 -10.77 16.19
CA ALA A 154 -11.60 -9.53 15.67
C ALA A 154 -13.13 -9.47 15.82
N THR A 155 -13.63 -8.31 16.21
CA THR A 155 -15.05 -7.97 16.09
C THR A 155 -15.43 -7.75 14.63
N LEU A 156 -14.50 -7.12 13.88
CA LEU A 156 -14.63 -6.86 12.45
C LEU A 156 -13.25 -6.85 11.80
N ILE A 157 -13.12 -7.46 10.64
CA ILE A 157 -11.96 -7.29 9.75
C ILE A 157 -12.33 -6.31 8.65
N ILE A 158 -11.51 -5.27 8.49
CA ILE A 158 -11.62 -4.28 7.43
C ILE A 158 -10.56 -4.61 6.40
N ALA A 159 -10.94 -5.30 5.34
CA ALA A 159 -10.05 -5.64 4.24
C ALA A 159 -9.86 -4.44 3.31
N ASP A 160 -8.64 -4.20 2.86
CA ASP A 160 -8.31 -3.11 1.94
C ASP A 160 -8.51 -3.49 0.46
N ASN A 161 -8.91 -4.73 0.19
CA ASN A 161 -9.18 -5.27 -1.14
C ASN A 161 -10.25 -6.37 -1.06
N GLU A 162 -11.18 -6.38 -2.01
CA GLU A 162 -12.22 -7.42 -2.08
C GLU A 162 -11.64 -8.84 -2.14
N GLY A 163 -10.51 -9.03 -2.84
CA GLY A 163 -9.84 -10.34 -2.89
C GLY A 163 -9.24 -10.78 -1.55
N ILE A 164 -8.88 -9.83 -0.68
CA ILE A 164 -8.49 -10.12 0.70
C ILE A 164 -9.73 -10.46 1.52
N GLU A 165 -10.83 -9.74 1.34
CA GLU A 165 -12.10 -10.06 2.00
C GLU A 165 -12.57 -11.47 1.66
N ASP A 166 -12.67 -11.81 0.37
CA ASP A 166 -13.05 -13.14 -0.12
C ASP A 166 -12.15 -14.23 0.47
N TYR A 167 -10.85 -13.97 0.49
CA TYR A 167 -9.88 -14.88 1.08
C TYR A 167 -10.13 -15.09 2.58
N ILE A 168 -10.34 -14.03 3.36
CA ILE A 168 -10.60 -14.13 4.81
C ILE A 168 -11.90 -14.87 5.07
N GLN A 169 -12.96 -14.58 4.35
CA GLN A 169 -14.26 -15.27 4.48
C GLN A 169 -14.13 -16.78 4.16
N SER A 170 -13.37 -17.11 3.12
CA SER A 170 -13.12 -18.50 2.73
C SER A 170 -12.22 -19.25 3.73
N ALA A 171 -11.13 -18.62 4.16
CA ALA A 171 -10.13 -19.24 5.05
C ALA A 171 -10.60 -19.33 6.52
N TYR A 172 -11.45 -18.40 6.96
CA TYR A 172 -11.93 -18.26 8.34
C TYR A 172 -13.45 -18.04 8.37
N PRO A 173 -14.26 -19.05 8.03
CA PRO A 173 -15.72 -18.92 8.02
C PRO A 173 -16.28 -18.43 9.35
N GLY A 174 -17.24 -17.52 9.29
CA GLY A 174 -17.86 -16.89 10.46
C GLY A 174 -17.16 -15.63 10.98
N THR A 175 -16.03 -15.22 10.38
CA THR A 175 -15.42 -13.92 10.65
C THR A 175 -16.26 -12.82 10.00
N LYS A 176 -16.61 -11.78 10.76
CA LYS A 176 -17.28 -10.59 10.22
C LYS A 176 -16.25 -9.76 9.45
N THR A 177 -16.56 -9.44 8.20
CA THR A 177 -15.67 -8.67 7.32
C THR A 177 -16.39 -7.52 6.65
N THR A 178 -15.66 -6.52 6.25
CA THR A 178 -16.08 -5.46 5.32
C THR A 178 -14.90 -5.05 4.46
N PHE A 179 -15.18 -4.56 3.27
CA PHE A 179 -14.18 -4.02 2.36
C PHE A 179 -14.21 -2.49 2.38
N ILE A 180 -13.07 -1.87 2.67
CA ILE A 180 -12.83 -0.44 2.47
C ILE A 180 -11.41 -0.28 1.93
N ALA A 181 -11.28 0.15 0.68
CA ALA A 181 -10.00 0.31 0.00
C ALA A 181 -9.13 1.43 0.58
N TYR A 182 -7.93 1.56 0.07
CA TYR A 182 -7.16 2.81 0.19
C TYR A 182 -7.62 3.81 -0.86
N GLY A 183 -7.43 5.09 -0.56
CA GLY A 183 -7.70 6.16 -1.50
C GLY A 183 -6.49 6.50 -2.37
N THR A 184 -6.71 7.35 -3.35
CA THR A 184 -5.68 7.94 -4.20
C THR A 184 -5.92 9.43 -4.40
N ASP A 185 -4.84 10.16 -4.67
CA ASP A 185 -4.90 11.58 -5.03
C ASP A 185 -5.14 11.71 -6.55
N LEU A 186 -6.22 12.37 -6.91
CA LEU A 186 -6.59 12.64 -8.29
C LEU A 186 -6.06 13.97 -8.82
N SER A 187 -5.41 14.77 -7.98
CA SER A 187 -4.89 16.07 -8.39
C SER A 187 -3.84 15.91 -9.49
N GLN A 188 -3.93 16.76 -10.48
CA GLN A 188 -2.94 16.83 -11.55
C GLN A 188 -1.67 17.52 -11.03
N THR A 189 -0.52 17.16 -11.60
CA THR A 189 0.70 17.92 -11.33
C THR A 189 0.64 19.30 -11.97
N SER A 190 1.27 20.28 -11.35
CA SER A 190 1.49 21.60 -11.92
C SER A 190 2.72 21.66 -12.83
N LEU A 191 3.52 20.60 -12.85
CA LEU A 191 4.73 20.51 -13.66
C LEU A 191 4.39 20.37 -15.16
N THR A 192 5.24 20.96 -15.98
CA THR A 192 5.17 20.89 -17.45
C THR A 192 6.55 20.59 -18.01
N SER A 193 6.64 20.29 -19.30
CA SER A 193 7.92 20.12 -20.01
C SER A 193 8.86 21.34 -19.91
N GLN A 194 8.31 22.51 -19.60
CA GLN A 194 9.08 23.75 -19.41
C GLN A 194 9.57 23.95 -17.99
N SER A 195 9.09 23.15 -17.02
CA SER A 195 9.53 23.22 -15.63
C SER A 195 11.01 22.83 -15.53
N GLU A 196 11.81 23.67 -14.87
CA GLU A 196 13.26 23.43 -14.73
C GLU A 196 13.55 22.07 -14.08
N GLN A 197 12.78 21.71 -13.07
CA GLN A 197 12.87 20.44 -12.38
C GLN A 197 12.67 19.24 -13.32
N VAL A 198 11.68 19.30 -14.22
CA VAL A 198 11.42 18.27 -15.22
C VAL A 198 12.58 18.17 -16.20
N ARG A 199 13.03 19.31 -16.74
CA ARG A 199 14.14 19.35 -17.71
C ARG A 199 15.41 18.75 -17.12
N GLN A 200 15.76 19.12 -15.88
CA GLN A 200 16.95 18.60 -15.20
C GLN A 200 16.81 17.09 -14.92
N ALA A 201 15.69 16.65 -14.39
CA ALA A 201 15.44 15.23 -14.08
C ALA A 201 15.50 14.38 -15.36
N PHE A 202 14.79 14.77 -16.42
CA PHE A 202 14.75 14.03 -17.67
C PHE A 202 16.09 14.01 -18.40
N ALA A 203 16.86 15.11 -18.34
CA ALA A 203 18.23 15.14 -18.85
C ALA A 203 19.15 14.20 -18.06
N ASN A 204 19.11 14.22 -16.73
CA ASN A 204 19.91 13.35 -15.86
C ASN A 204 19.60 11.86 -16.08
N TRP A 205 18.34 11.52 -16.30
CA TRP A 205 17.89 10.15 -16.57
C TRP A 205 18.00 9.76 -18.05
N SER A 206 18.30 10.72 -18.93
CA SER A 206 18.36 10.54 -20.39
C SER A 206 17.08 9.95 -20.96
N ILE A 207 15.91 10.42 -20.50
CA ILE A 207 14.57 10.00 -20.93
C ILE A 207 13.84 11.16 -21.63
N ARG A 208 12.78 10.82 -22.39
CA ARG A 208 11.94 11.79 -23.09
C ARG A 208 10.46 11.49 -22.85
N GLU A 209 9.65 12.53 -22.82
CA GLU A 209 8.19 12.42 -22.69
C GLU A 209 7.61 11.49 -23.76
N LYS A 210 6.62 10.69 -23.37
CA LYS A 210 5.92 9.71 -24.22
C LYS A 210 6.81 8.62 -24.86
N ASP A 211 8.10 8.59 -24.48
CA ASP A 211 9.09 7.70 -25.08
C ASP A 211 9.63 6.66 -24.07
N TYR A 212 8.85 6.35 -23.06
CA TYR A 212 9.20 5.32 -22.06
C TYR A 212 7.99 4.59 -21.49
N TYR A 213 8.22 3.33 -21.12
CA TYR A 213 7.39 2.52 -20.22
C TYR A 213 7.85 2.75 -18.79
N LEU A 214 6.93 2.70 -17.82
CA LEU A 214 7.22 3.06 -16.44
C LEU A 214 6.86 1.93 -15.47
N ILE A 215 7.77 1.63 -14.55
CA ILE A 215 7.50 0.80 -13.37
C ILE A 215 7.83 1.61 -12.13
N ILE A 216 6.91 1.69 -11.16
CA ILE A 216 7.15 2.31 -9.84
C ILE A 216 6.74 1.33 -8.76
N GLY A 217 7.63 1.04 -7.81
CA GLY A 217 7.28 0.18 -6.70
C GLY A 217 8.44 -0.23 -5.81
N ARG A 218 8.13 -0.95 -4.74
CA ARG A 218 9.16 -1.55 -3.88
C ARG A 218 9.98 -2.56 -4.67
N PHE A 219 11.28 -2.53 -4.46
CA PHE A 219 12.20 -3.41 -5.17
C PHE A 219 12.27 -4.80 -4.52
N VAL A 220 11.28 -5.62 -4.79
CA VAL A 220 11.11 -6.97 -4.24
C VAL A 220 10.71 -7.98 -5.33
N PRO A 221 11.07 -9.27 -5.20
CA PRO A 221 10.79 -10.28 -6.22
C PRO A 221 9.32 -10.45 -6.59
N GLU A 222 8.42 -10.34 -5.64
CA GLU A 222 6.98 -10.46 -5.82
C GLU A 222 6.35 -9.35 -6.67
N ASN A 223 7.12 -8.31 -7.02
CA ASN A 223 6.71 -7.29 -7.98
C ASN A 223 7.11 -7.62 -9.42
N ASN A 224 7.63 -8.83 -9.65
CA ASN A 224 7.90 -9.43 -10.96
C ASN A 224 8.81 -8.61 -11.89
N TYR A 225 9.79 -7.88 -11.32
CA TYR A 225 10.77 -7.12 -12.10
C TYR A 225 11.51 -7.98 -13.12
N ALA A 226 11.93 -9.21 -12.74
CA ALA A 226 12.64 -10.11 -13.63
C ALA A 226 11.80 -10.48 -14.87
N THR A 227 10.51 -10.79 -14.67
CA THR A 227 9.59 -11.09 -15.78
C THR A 227 9.38 -9.87 -16.67
N ALA A 228 9.05 -8.73 -16.08
CA ALA A 228 8.80 -7.50 -16.82
C ALA A 228 10.01 -7.08 -17.66
N ILE A 229 11.22 -7.12 -17.10
CA ILE A 229 12.47 -6.80 -17.79
C ILE A 229 12.75 -7.79 -18.92
N LYS A 230 12.65 -9.10 -18.68
CA LYS A 230 12.88 -10.12 -19.73
C LYS A 230 11.90 -9.97 -20.89
N GLU A 231 10.64 -9.72 -20.58
CA GLU A 231 9.62 -9.53 -21.60
C GLU A 231 9.82 -8.22 -22.38
N PHE A 232 10.20 -7.14 -21.68
CA PHE A 232 10.54 -5.88 -22.32
C PHE A 232 11.74 -6.02 -23.27
N MET A 233 12.81 -6.69 -22.85
CA MET A 233 13.99 -6.93 -23.67
C MET A 233 13.70 -7.68 -24.98
N LYS A 234 12.67 -8.55 -24.98
CA LYS A 234 12.23 -9.26 -26.19
C LYS A 234 11.38 -8.41 -27.13
N SER A 235 10.85 -7.28 -26.64
CA SER A 235 9.99 -6.42 -27.45
C SER A 235 10.78 -5.65 -28.51
N SER A 236 10.09 -5.29 -29.59
CA SER A 236 10.67 -4.51 -30.68
C SER A 236 10.63 -2.99 -30.44
N THR A 237 10.09 -2.55 -29.30
CA THR A 237 9.99 -1.12 -28.97
C THR A 237 11.36 -0.47 -28.93
N GLN A 238 11.44 0.79 -29.37
CA GLN A 238 12.65 1.62 -29.25
C GLN A 238 12.61 2.54 -28.03
N ARG A 239 11.49 2.51 -27.29
CA ARG A 239 11.29 3.30 -26.05
C ARG A 239 12.08 2.71 -24.89
N ASP A 240 12.30 3.56 -23.89
CA ASP A 240 12.95 3.14 -22.65
C ASP A 240 12.00 2.39 -21.70
N LEU A 241 12.57 1.57 -20.81
CA LEU A 241 11.91 1.07 -19.61
C LEU A 241 12.50 1.81 -18.40
N VAL A 242 11.75 2.72 -17.84
CA VAL A 242 12.13 3.50 -16.67
C VAL A 242 11.63 2.83 -15.40
N ILE A 243 12.53 2.54 -14.48
CA ILE A 243 12.24 1.85 -13.22
C ILE A 243 12.56 2.77 -12.04
N VAL A 244 11.51 3.17 -11.31
CA VAL A 244 11.60 3.96 -10.08
C VAL A 244 11.52 3.01 -8.89
N ALA A 245 12.66 2.71 -8.28
CA ALA A 245 12.73 1.79 -7.15
C ALA A 245 14.01 2.03 -6.34
N ASN A 246 13.96 1.77 -5.03
CA ASN A 246 15.16 1.76 -4.20
C ASN A 246 15.93 0.45 -4.42
N HIS A 247 16.81 0.43 -5.41
CA HIS A 247 17.57 -0.74 -5.84
C HIS A 247 19.02 -0.75 -5.35
N GLU A 248 19.57 0.40 -4.95
CA GLU A 248 20.98 0.55 -4.55
C GLU A 248 21.29 -0.30 -3.31
N GLY A 249 22.41 -1.02 -3.37
CA GLY A 249 22.85 -1.90 -2.28
C GLY A 249 21.98 -3.15 -2.07
N SER A 250 20.97 -3.39 -2.91
CA SER A 250 20.09 -4.54 -2.80
C SER A 250 20.73 -5.82 -3.34
N ALA A 251 20.78 -6.87 -2.53
CA ALA A 251 21.18 -8.21 -3.00
C ALA A 251 20.28 -8.73 -4.16
N TYR A 252 19.01 -8.32 -4.16
CA TYR A 252 18.08 -8.66 -5.23
C TYR A 252 18.47 -7.98 -6.55
N PHE A 253 19.05 -6.78 -6.52
CA PHE A 253 19.52 -6.10 -7.73
C PHE A 253 20.65 -6.87 -8.43
N GLN A 254 21.60 -7.38 -7.65
CA GLN A 254 22.68 -8.20 -8.21
C GLN A 254 22.13 -9.49 -8.84
N LYS A 255 21.23 -10.17 -8.13
CA LYS A 255 20.54 -11.35 -8.65
C LYS A 255 19.76 -11.05 -9.93
N LEU A 256 19.07 -9.91 -9.98
CA LEU A 256 18.29 -9.48 -11.14
C LEU A 256 19.20 -9.24 -12.37
N LYS A 257 20.38 -8.64 -12.19
CA LYS A 257 21.39 -8.49 -13.25
C LYS A 257 21.83 -9.84 -13.81
N GLU A 258 22.19 -10.76 -12.93
CA GLU A 258 22.64 -12.11 -13.31
C GLU A 258 21.53 -12.87 -14.05
N GLU A 259 20.28 -12.79 -13.57
CA GLU A 259 19.16 -13.51 -14.11
C GLU A 259 18.68 -12.98 -15.46
N THR A 260 18.72 -11.67 -15.67
CA THR A 260 18.13 -11.02 -16.85
C THR A 260 19.17 -10.54 -17.86
N GLY A 261 20.36 -10.18 -17.41
CA GLY A 261 21.39 -9.57 -18.25
C GLY A 261 20.98 -8.19 -18.78
N PHE A 262 20.10 -7.48 -18.10
CA PHE A 262 19.51 -6.23 -18.57
C PHE A 262 20.51 -5.11 -18.83
N GLU A 263 21.68 -5.15 -18.25
CA GLU A 263 22.76 -4.14 -18.46
C GLU A 263 23.23 -4.10 -19.93
N ARG A 264 22.89 -5.12 -20.73
CA ARG A 264 23.18 -5.17 -22.17
C ARG A 264 22.14 -4.42 -23.01
N ASP A 265 21.04 -4.00 -22.43
CA ASP A 265 19.96 -3.29 -23.10
C ASP A 265 19.92 -1.84 -22.58
N ALA A 266 20.43 -0.91 -23.39
CA ALA A 266 20.55 0.49 -23.04
C ALA A 266 19.17 1.18 -22.81
N ARG A 267 18.08 0.53 -23.21
CA ARG A 267 16.71 1.04 -22.98
C ARG A 267 16.27 0.90 -21.52
N ILE A 268 16.93 0.04 -20.71
CA ILE A 268 16.51 -0.21 -19.32
C ILE A 268 17.22 0.76 -18.38
N LYS A 269 16.45 1.59 -17.70
CA LYS A 269 16.93 2.70 -16.87
C LYS A 269 16.40 2.61 -15.45
N PHE A 270 17.26 2.30 -14.50
CA PHE A 270 16.98 2.39 -13.08
C PHE A 270 17.32 3.81 -12.61
N ILE A 271 16.32 4.61 -12.26
CA ILE A 271 16.50 6.03 -11.90
C ILE A 271 16.52 6.28 -10.39
N GLY A 272 16.53 5.21 -9.58
CA GLY A 272 16.52 5.32 -8.13
C GLY A 272 15.16 5.65 -7.55
N THR A 273 15.14 6.23 -6.34
CA THR A 273 13.92 6.65 -5.67
C THR A 273 13.62 8.11 -6.00
N VAL A 274 12.41 8.39 -6.41
CA VAL A 274 11.89 9.75 -6.60
C VAL A 274 10.95 10.04 -5.43
N TYR A 275 11.27 11.06 -4.63
CA TYR A 275 10.47 11.45 -3.46
C TYR A 275 9.47 12.56 -3.76
N ASP A 276 9.73 13.35 -4.81
CA ASP A 276 8.87 14.43 -5.24
C ASP A 276 7.59 13.86 -5.87
N GLN A 277 6.45 14.13 -5.24
CA GLN A 277 5.17 13.59 -5.65
C GLN A 277 4.67 14.20 -6.97
N ASP A 278 4.93 15.48 -7.21
CA ASP A 278 4.54 16.13 -8.46
C ASP A 278 5.35 15.58 -9.63
N LEU A 279 6.64 15.31 -9.42
CA LEU A 279 7.48 14.68 -10.43
C LEU A 279 7.07 13.21 -10.69
N LEU A 280 6.63 12.47 -9.66
CA LEU A 280 6.07 11.13 -9.83
C LEU A 280 4.76 11.14 -10.62
N LYS A 281 3.89 12.12 -10.35
CA LYS A 281 2.67 12.32 -11.16
C LYS A 281 3.03 12.61 -12.61
N TYR A 282 3.98 13.53 -12.83
CA TYR A 282 4.45 13.88 -14.17
C TYR A 282 5.01 12.65 -14.92
N LEU A 283 5.83 11.84 -14.27
CA LEU A 283 6.34 10.60 -14.87
C LEU A 283 5.21 9.64 -15.28
N ARG A 284 4.14 9.52 -14.48
CA ARG A 284 2.99 8.67 -14.82
C ARG A 284 2.17 9.26 -15.98
N GLN A 285 1.97 10.58 -16.01
CA GLN A 285 1.21 11.24 -17.07
C GLN A 285 1.92 11.19 -18.41
N GLU A 286 3.25 11.28 -18.40
CA GLU A 286 4.07 11.36 -19.59
C GLU A 286 4.73 10.03 -20.01
N CYS A 287 4.42 8.90 -19.35
CA CYS A 287 4.84 7.61 -19.86
C CYS A 287 3.97 7.12 -21.02
N ARG A 288 4.52 6.28 -21.88
CA ARG A 288 3.75 5.57 -22.92
C ARG A 288 2.75 4.60 -22.30
N ALA A 289 3.20 3.85 -21.30
CA ALA A 289 2.37 2.99 -20.50
C ALA A 289 3.04 2.70 -19.14
N TYR A 290 2.20 2.47 -18.14
CA TYR A 290 2.65 1.98 -16.82
C TYR A 290 2.55 0.46 -16.75
N ILE A 291 3.61 -0.21 -16.31
CA ILE A 291 3.64 -1.66 -16.13
C ILE A 291 3.55 -1.98 -14.64
N HIS A 292 2.50 -2.69 -14.26
CA HIS A 292 2.25 -3.13 -12.89
C HIS A 292 2.43 -4.63 -12.72
N GLY A 293 3.43 -5.02 -11.93
CA GLY A 293 3.80 -6.43 -11.74
C GLY A 293 3.53 -6.99 -10.35
N HIS A 294 2.86 -6.27 -9.45
CA HIS A 294 2.60 -6.75 -8.09
C HIS A 294 1.71 -7.99 -8.10
N GLU A 295 2.13 -9.02 -7.37
CA GLU A 295 1.45 -10.32 -7.33
C GLU A 295 0.86 -10.65 -5.96
N VAL A 296 1.34 -10.03 -4.88
CA VAL A 296 0.94 -10.31 -3.50
C VAL A 296 0.58 -9.01 -2.80
N GLY A 297 -0.60 -8.98 -2.21
CA GLY A 297 -1.06 -7.83 -1.43
C GLY A 297 -2.55 -7.58 -1.60
N GLY A 298 -3.02 -6.53 -0.96
CA GLY A 298 -4.36 -5.96 -1.12
C GLY A 298 -4.40 -4.88 -2.19
N THR A 299 -5.13 -3.80 -1.92
CA THR A 299 -5.13 -2.60 -2.77
C THR A 299 -3.74 -1.97 -2.76
N ASN A 300 -3.13 -1.89 -3.94
CA ASN A 300 -1.78 -1.35 -4.08
C ASN A 300 -1.84 0.15 -4.40
N PRO A 301 -1.31 1.05 -3.55
CA PRO A 301 -1.33 2.48 -3.81
C PRO A 301 -0.69 2.87 -5.14
N SER A 302 0.40 2.20 -5.54
CA SER A 302 1.07 2.49 -6.82
C SER A 302 0.20 2.14 -8.03
N LEU A 303 -0.71 1.14 -7.92
CA LEU A 303 -1.70 0.85 -8.97
C LEU A 303 -2.78 1.92 -9.02
N LEU A 304 -3.31 2.32 -7.86
CA LEU A 304 -4.32 3.39 -7.79
C LEU A 304 -3.79 4.70 -8.40
N GLU A 305 -2.58 5.09 -8.03
CA GLU A 305 -1.90 6.28 -8.55
C GLU A 305 -1.68 6.18 -10.07
N ALA A 306 -1.33 5.00 -10.58
CA ALA A 306 -1.15 4.79 -12.01
C ALA A 306 -2.50 4.87 -12.76
N LEU A 307 -3.56 4.23 -12.26
CA LEU A 307 -4.90 4.30 -12.83
C LEU A 307 -5.46 5.73 -12.80
N ALA A 308 -5.12 6.52 -11.79
CA ALA A 308 -5.52 7.91 -11.67
C ALA A 308 -4.80 8.86 -12.64
N GLN A 309 -3.57 8.54 -13.05
CA GLN A 309 -2.70 9.48 -13.79
C GLN A 309 -2.38 9.04 -15.23
N THR A 310 -2.30 7.72 -15.49
CA THR A 310 -1.81 7.17 -16.76
C THR A 310 -2.95 6.84 -17.72
N ASN A 311 -2.73 6.99 -19.02
CA ASN A 311 -3.72 6.61 -20.02
C ASN A 311 -3.66 5.13 -20.41
N GLU A 312 -2.50 4.49 -20.29
CA GLU A 312 -2.31 3.09 -20.68
C GLU A 312 -1.67 2.30 -19.51
N ASN A 313 -2.40 1.36 -18.93
CA ASN A 313 -1.94 0.56 -17.81
C ASN A 313 -1.85 -0.92 -18.20
N LEU A 314 -0.65 -1.51 -18.12
CA LEU A 314 -0.37 -2.94 -18.35
C LEU A 314 -0.25 -3.62 -17.00
N VAL A 315 -1.26 -4.34 -16.59
CA VAL A 315 -1.41 -4.82 -15.21
C VAL A 315 -1.30 -6.34 -15.17
N LEU A 316 -0.51 -6.90 -14.25
CA LEU A 316 -0.45 -8.34 -14.03
C LEU A 316 -1.83 -8.86 -13.62
N GLY A 317 -2.35 -9.82 -14.37
CA GLY A 317 -3.72 -10.29 -14.30
C GLY A 317 -4.03 -11.22 -13.11
N VAL A 318 -3.62 -10.86 -11.89
CA VAL A 318 -4.03 -11.52 -10.64
C VAL A 318 -5.31 -10.90 -10.09
N ASP A 319 -6.06 -11.65 -9.30
CA ASP A 319 -7.40 -11.25 -8.83
C ASP A 319 -7.42 -9.89 -8.13
N PHE A 320 -6.46 -9.63 -7.23
CA PHE A 320 -6.35 -8.36 -6.52
C PHE A 320 -6.25 -7.16 -7.47
N ASN A 321 -5.43 -7.29 -8.50
CA ASN A 321 -5.23 -6.23 -9.48
C ASN A 321 -6.45 -6.07 -10.39
N ARG A 322 -7.09 -7.20 -10.79
CA ARG A 322 -8.29 -7.18 -11.63
C ARG A 322 -9.47 -6.51 -10.94
N LYS A 323 -9.65 -6.74 -9.64
CA LYS A 323 -10.71 -6.12 -8.85
C LYS A 323 -10.52 -4.60 -8.76
N VAL A 324 -9.28 -4.13 -8.69
CA VAL A 324 -8.95 -2.69 -8.64
C VAL A 324 -9.01 -2.04 -10.01
N ALA A 325 -8.38 -2.62 -11.04
CA ALA A 325 -8.24 -1.97 -12.34
C ALA A 325 -9.42 -2.24 -13.29
N GLN A 326 -10.21 -3.28 -13.05
CA GLN A 326 -11.41 -3.65 -13.81
C GLN A 326 -11.20 -3.52 -15.33
N ASN A 327 -11.99 -2.71 -16.02
CA ASN A 327 -11.91 -2.44 -17.45
C ASN A 327 -10.96 -1.28 -17.81
N GLY A 328 -10.28 -0.69 -16.82
CA GLY A 328 -9.36 0.44 -17.00
C GLY A 328 -7.92 0.05 -17.31
N ALA A 329 -7.64 -1.23 -17.59
CA ALA A 329 -6.30 -1.70 -17.86
C ALA A 329 -6.26 -2.85 -18.89
N ARG A 330 -5.10 -3.06 -19.50
CA ARG A 330 -4.79 -4.28 -20.24
C ARG A 330 -4.06 -5.25 -19.31
N TYR A 331 -4.40 -6.52 -19.39
CA TYR A 331 -3.86 -7.51 -18.48
C TYR A 331 -2.82 -8.40 -19.15
N TRP A 332 -1.70 -8.58 -18.46
CA TRP A 332 -0.66 -9.51 -18.87
C TRP A 332 -0.51 -10.66 -17.87
N THR A 333 0.13 -11.73 -18.32
CA THR A 333 0.44 -12.92 -17.53
C THR A 333 1.95 -13.18 -17.50
N LYS A 334 2.41 -14.07 -16.61
CA LYS A 334 3.83 -14.45 -16.54
C LYS A 334 4.24 -15.46 -17.63
N GLU A 335 3.35 -15.80 -18.54
CA GLU A 335 3.67 -16.63 -19.70
C GLU A 335 4.65 -15.90 -20.62
N SER A 336 5.67 -16.64 -21.07
CA SER A 336 6.71 -16.08 -21.94
C SER A 336 6.11 -15.54 -23.24
N GLY A 337 6.46 -14.30 -23.56
CA GLY A 337 5.98 -13.59 -24.74
C GLY A 337 4.67 -12.83 -24.54
N ASN A 338 3.94 -13.02 -23.45
CA ASN A 338 2.64 -12.39 -23.25
C ASN A 338 2.76 -10.87 -23.11
N LEU A 339 3.58 -10.39 -22.16
CA LEU A 339 3.82 -8.96 -22.00
C LEU A 339 4.58 -8.37 -23.21
N THR A 340 5.50 -9.12 -23.81
CA THR A 340 6.20 -8.73 -25.04
C THR A 340 5.22 -8.41 -26.18
N GLN A 341 4.25 -9.30 -26.43
CA GLN A 341 3.23 -9.09 -27.47
C GLN A 341 2.37 -7.86 -27.17
N LEU A 342 1.99 -7.68 -25.90
CA LEU A 342 1.20 -6.54 -25.51
C LEU A 342 1.95 -5.22 -25.69
N ILE A 343 3.24 -5.16 -25.32
CA ILE A 343 4.11 -4.00 -25.57
C ILE A 343 4.20 -3.70 -27.07
N ASN A 344 4.49 -4.72 -27.90
CA ASN A 344 4.60 -4.55 -29.35
C ASN A 344 3.28 -4.06 -29.99
N GLN A 345 2.15 -4.57 -29.49
CA GLN A 345 0.84 -4.17 -29.97
C GLN A 345 0.57 -2.70 -29.70
N ILE A 346 0.79 -2.24 -28.47
CA ILE A 346 0.47 -0.85 -28.09
C ILE A 346 1.51 0.13 -28.60
N ASP A 347 2.74 -0.30 -28.84
CA ASP A 347 3.83 0.58 -29.28
C ASP A 347 3.56 1.22 -30.65
N GLY A 348 2.91 0.50 -31.55
CA GLY A 348 2.50 0.97 -32.87
C GLY A 348 1.13 1.65 -32.90
N GLN A 349 0.42 1.76 -31.78
CA GLN A 349 -0.91 2.36 -31.70
C GLN A 349 -0.88 3.77 -31.09
N ALA A 350 -1.92 4.55 -31.36
CA ALA A 350 -2.18 5.78 -30.61
C ALA A 350 -2.43 5.45 -29.13
N GLU A 351 -2.24 6.43 -28.25
CA GLU A 351 -2.57 6.27 -26.83
C GLU A 351 -4.03 5.85 -26.63
N ALA A 352 -4.27 4.93 -25.70
CA ALA A 352 -5.62 4.47 -25.37
C ALA A 352 -6.33 5.46 -24.42
N VAL A 353 -6.59 6.67 -24.92
CA VAL A 353 -7.21 7.75 -24.12
C VAL A 353 -8.53 7.30 -23.50
N GLU A 354 -9.35 6.54 -24.23
CA GLU A 354 -10.62 6.01 -23.73
C GLU A 354 -10.40 5.04 -22.54
N LEU A 355 -9.42 4.14 -22.64
CA LEU A 355 -9.08 3.23 -21.55
C LEU A 355 -8.62 3.99 -20.31
N GLY A 356 -7.78 5.01 -20.50
CA GLY A 356 -7.34 5.91 -19.44
C GLY A 356 -8.49 6.70 -18.81
N GLN A 357 -9.47 7.12 -19.58
CA GLN A 357 -10.66 7.79 -19.07
C GLN A 357 -11.51 6.86 -18.20
N ILE A 358 -11.70 5.60 -18.61
CA ILE A 358 -12.40 4.58 -17.80
C ILE A 358 -11.68 4.38 -16.48
N ALA A 359 -10.35 4.24 -16.50
CA ALA A 359 -9.55 4.08 -15.28
C ALA A 359 -9.69 5.28 -14.33
N LYS A 360 -9.50 6.50 -14.85
CA LYS A 360 -9.58 7.74 -14.06
C LYS A 360 -10.98 7.96 -13.47
N GLU A 361 -12.02 7.67 -14.25
CA GLU A 361 -13.39 7.78 -13.78
C GLU A 361 -13.68 6.78 -12.65
N HIS A 362 -13.21 5.54 -12.79
CA HIS A 362 -13.33 4.54 -11.74
C HIS A 362 -12.60 4.99 -10.46
N MET A 363 -11.39 5.54 -10.58
CA MET A 363 -10.67 6.08 -9.42
C MET A 363 -11.44 7.25 -8.78
N ARG A 364 -12.02 8.14 -9.59
CA ARG A 364 -12.81 9.27 -9.11
C ARG A 364 -14.09 8.83 -8.39
N MET A 365 -14.73 7.79 -8.87
CA MET A 365 -15.98 7.31 -8.30
C MET A 365 -15.78 6.52 -7.01
N ASP A 366 -14.68 5.74 -6.89
CA ASP A 366 -14.58 4.73 -5.84
C ASP A 366 -13.35 4.83 -4.94
N TYR A 367 -12.33 5.59 -5.33
CA TYR A 367 -11.03 5.58 -4.64
C TYR A 367 -10.51 6.95 -4.22
N THR A 368 -11.37 7.98 -4.11
CA THR A 368 -10.93 9.27 -3.53
C THR A 368 -10.76 9.14 -2.02
N TRP A 369 -9.80 9.88 -1.45
CA TRP A 369 -9.58 9.86 0.00
C TRP A 369 -10.80 10.34 0.77
N GLU A 370 -11.54 11.33 0.27
CA GLU A 370 -12.78 11.83 0.86
C GLU A 370 -13.82 10.71 1.02
N LYS A 371 -14.05 9.94 -0.07
CA LYS A 371 -14.99 8.81 -0.04
C LYS A 371 -14.54 7.69 0.90
N ILE A 372 -13.26 7.34 0.85
CA ILE A 372 -12.69 6.29 1.70
C ILE A 372 -12.80 6.70 3.18
N VAL A 373 -12.42 7.92 3.53
CA VAL A 373 -12.50 8.40 4.91
C VAL A 373 -13.94 8.45 5.39
N GLN A 374 -14.88 8.90 4.56
CA GLN A 374 -16.32 8.86 4.88
C GLN A 374 -16.77 7.44 5.23
N GLN A 375 -16.40 6.42 4.45
CA GLN A 375 -16.74 5.02 4.74
C GLN A 375 -16.16 4.55 6.09
N TYR A 376 -14.93 4.92 6.42
CA TYR A 376 -14.34 4.64 7.73
C TYR A 376 -15.07 5.36 8.86
N GLU A 377 -15.43 6.62 8.69
CA GLU A 377 -16.15 7.40 9.69
C GLU A 377 -17.56 6.84 9.95
N GLU A 378 -18.28 6.48 8.90
CA GLU A 378 -19.59 5.81 9.00
C GLU A 378 -19.46 4.48 9.76
N LEU A 379 -18.46 3.67 9.42
CA LEU A 379 -18.18 2.42 10.10
C LEU A 379 -17.89 2.62 11.59
N PHE A 380 -17.01 3.55 11.94
CA PHE A 380 -16.62 3.82 13.32
C PHE A 380 -17.77 4.40 14.18
N LEU A 381 -18.72 5.07 13.56
CA LEU A 381 -19.88 5.63 14.28
C LEU A 381 -21.03 4.62 14.45
N HIS A 382 -21.17 3.66 13.56
CA HIS A 382 -22.36 2.78 13.51
C HIS A 382 -22.09 1.34 13.93
N GLU A 383 -20.87 0.82 13.78
CA GLU A 383 -20.51 -0.55 14.17
C GLU A 383 -20.08 -0.61 15.65
N ARG A 384 -20.92 -1.26 16.48
CA ARG A 384 -20.68 -1.45 17.94
C ARG A 384 -20.72 -2.91 18.33
#